data_841c35eb7c82f5481a685bbc34ba9f04
#
_entry.id   841c35eb7c82f5481a685bbc34ba9f04
#
_cell.length_a   1.000
_cell.length_b   1.000
_cell.length_c   1.000
_cell.angle_alpha   90.00
_cell.angle_beta   90.00
_cell.angle_gamma   90.00
#
_symmetry.space_group_name_H-M   'P 1'
#
loop_
_entity.id
_entity.type
_entity.pdbx_description
1 polymer ?
#
loop_
_entity_poly.entity_id
_entity_poly.type
_entity_poly.pdbx_seq_one_letter_code
_entity_poly.pdbx_strand_id
1 'polypeptide(L)'
;MTYGNPQSLFYAQIYPLNLNPKLEQDIIKPGIQERFERLRKMGVKTVMVTGDNPLTAKYIAEKAGVDDYIAEAKPEDKMNYIRKEQENGKLVAMMGDGTNDAPALAQANVGVAMNSGTQAAKEAGNMVDLDNDPTKLIEIVEIGKQLLMTRGTLTTFSIANDVAKYFAIVPALFMVTIPALAPMNIMHLHSPESAILSAIIFNAIIIPILIPLALRGVAYKPIGASALLRRNLLIYGLGGVIAPFIGIKLIDMIVSLFM
;
A
#
# COMPACT_ATOMS: atom_id res chain seq x y z
N MET A 1 -3.26 11.56 20.45
CA MET A 1 -3.27 10.19 19.91
C MET A 1 -2.26 10.12 18.80
N THR A 2 -1.07 9.63 19.09
CA THR A 2 0.02 9.43 18.12
C THR A 2 -0.31 8.16 17.35
N TYR A 3 -0.65 8.29 16.08
CA TYR A 3 -0.68 7.16 15.17
C TYR A 3 0.75 6.66 14.99
N GLY A 4 1.11 5.67 15.81
CA GLY A 4 2.33 4.92 15.66
C GLY A 4 2.33 4.25 14.30
N ASN A 5 3.43 4.42 13.58
CA ASN A 5 3.72 3.78 12.30
C ASN A 5 3.50 2.25 12.46
N PRO A 6 2.52 1.63 11.81
CA PRO A 6 2.34 0.19 11.92
C PRO A 6 3.52 -0.48 11.21
N GLN A 7 4.51 -0.90 11.99
CA GLN A 7 5.55 -1.79 11.48
C GLN A 7 4.87 -3.12 11.13
N SER A 8 4.69 -3.37 9.86
CA SER A 8 4.21 -4.66 9.39
C SER A 8 5.31 -5.70 9.62
N LEU A 9 4.98 -6.74 10.36
CA LEU A 9 5.85 -7.89 10.59
C LEU A 9 5.44 -9.00 9.64
N PHE A 10 6.41 -9.59 8.94
CA PHE A 10 6.17 -10.74 8.08
C PHE A 10 6.83 -11.99 8.63
N TYR A 11 6.08 -13.07 8.62
CA TYR A 11 6.57 -14.41 8.85
C TYR A 11 6.75 -15.11 7.52
N ALA A 12 7.95 -15.53 7.21
CA ALA A 12 8.21 -16.49 6.17
C ALA A 12 8.60 -17.81 6.84
N GLN A 13 7.76 -18.84 6.74
CA GLN A 13 8.21 -20.18 7.00
C GLN A 13 8.98 -20.63 5.77
N ILE A 14 10.29 -20.76 5.92
CA ILE A 14 11.13 -21.45 4.94
C ILE A 14 11.03 -22.92 5.30
N TYR A 15 10.67 -23.73 4.32
CA TYR A 15 10.32 -25.15 4.46
C TYR A 15 11.24 -25.96 5.37
N PRO A 16 10.69 -26.97 6.12
CA PRO A 16 11.51 -28.02 6.68
C PRO A 16 12.07 -28.83 5.50
N LEU A 17 13.32 -28.62 5.21
CA LEU A 17 14.03 -29.45 4.27
C LEU A 17 14.44 -30.75 4.96
N ASN A 18 13.95 -31.86 4.44
CA ASN A 18 14.54 -33.16 4.69
C ASN A 18 15.98 -33.12 4.20
N LEU A 19 16.90 -32.78 5.09
CA LEU A 19 18.32 -32.62 4.80
C LEU A 19 18.93 -33.99 4.53
N ASN A 20 19.04 -34.30 3.24
CA ASN A 20 20.06 -35.26 2.78
C ASN A 20 21.36 -34.46 2.63
N PRO A 21 22.46 -34.78 3.36
CA PRO A 21 23.70 -33.98 3.37
C PRO A 21 24.36 -33.77 2.01
N LYS A 22 23.90 -34.46 0.97
CA LYS A 22 24.42 -34.36 -0.41
C LYS A 22 23.72 -33.29 -1.27
N LEU A 23 22.70 -32.58 -0.76
CA LEU A 23 21.88 -31.62 -1.51
C LEU A 23 22.02 -30.18 -1.00
N GLU A 24 23.16 -29.81 -0.40
CA GLU A 24 23.38 -28.50 0.24
C GLU A 24 23.27 -27.28 -0.69
N GLN A 25 23.27 -27.45 -2.02
CA GLN A 25 23.26 -26.33 -2.96
C GLN A 25 21.85 -25.91 -3.42
N ASP A 26 20.82 -26.78 -3.27
CA ASP A 26 19.46 -26.50 -3.76
C ASP A 26 18.48 -25.99 -2.71
N ILE A 27 18.93 -25.74 -1.49
CA ILE A 27 18.08 -25.45 -0.35
C ILE A 27 17.46 -24.05 -0.40
N ILE A 28 18.15 -23.09 -0.97
CA ILE A 28 17.72 -21.69 -0.99
C ILE A 28 17.58 -21.23 -2.44
N LYS A 29 16.37 -20.77 -2.77
CA LYS A 29 16.11 -20.25 -4.12
C LYS A 29 17.04 -19.06 -4.45
N PRO A 30 17.61 -19.01 -5.67
CA PRO A 30 18.44 -17.88 -6.08
C PRO A 30 17.70 -16.54 -5.95
N GLY A 31 18.41 -15.51 -5.44
CA GLY A 31 17.84 -14.18 -5.30
C GLY A 31 16.95 -13.93 -4.07
N ILE A 32 16.80 -14.92 -3.17
CA ILE A 32 15.96 -14.76 -1.97
C ILE A 32 16.49 -13.66 -1.04
N GLN A 33 17.81 -13.53 -0.89
CA GLN A 33 18.43 -12.48 -0.06
C GLN A 33 18.06 -11.08 -0.53
N GLU A 34 18.18 -10.82 -1.84
CA GLU A 34 17.81 -9.52 -2.42
C GLU A 34 16.33 -9.19 -2.17
N ARG A 35 15.48 -10.21 -2.24
CA ARG A 35 14.05 -10.05 -2.00
C ARG A 35 13.75 -9.73 -0.53
N PHE A 36 14.40 -10.40 0.43
CA PHE A 36 14.25 -10.05 1.85
C PHE A 36 14.85 -8.68 2.17
N GLU A 37 15.93 -8.26 1.51
CA GLU A 37 16.42 -6.89 1.62
C GLU A 37 15.39 -5.86 1.11
N ARG A 38 14.66 -6.15 0.04
CA ARG A 38 13.57 -5.29 -0.44
C ARG A 38 12.46 -5.17 0.60
N LEU A 39 12.04 -6.28 1.24
CA LEU A 39 11.07 -6.26 2.34
C LEU A 39 11.57 -5.40 3.50
N ARG A 40 12.83 -5.54 3.88
CA ARG A 40 13.46 -4.74 4.95
C ARG A 40 13.46 -3.24 4.63
N LYS A 41 13.79 -2.87 3.37
CA LYS A 41 13.69 -1.48 2.90
C LYS A 41 12.25 -0.93 2.92
N MET A 42 11.26 -1.80 2.82
CA MET A 42 9.85 -1.45 2.94
C MET A 42 9.37 -1.35 4.41
N GLY A 43 10.27 -1.57 5.40
CA GLY A 43 9.93 -1.56 6.81
C GLY A 43 9.22 -2.83 7.29
N VAL A 44 9.44 -3.94 6.60
CA VAL A 44 8.89 -5.25 6.93
C VAL A 44 9.99 -6.10 7.57
N LYS A 45 9.75 -6.60 8.79
CA LYS A 45 10.63 -7.55 9.46
C LYS A 45 10.28 -8.98 9.01
N THR A 46 11.29 -9.74 8.64
CA THR A 46 11.14 -11.16 8.24
C THR A 46 11.65 -12.07 9.35
N VAL A 47 10.83 -13.05 9.73
CA VAL A 47 11.17 -14.03 10.78
C VAL A 47 10.93 -15.43 10.26
N MET A 48 11.95 -16.27 10.31
CA MET A 48 11.83 -17.68 9.99
C MET A 48 11.40 -18.45 11.24
N VAL A 49 10.33 -19.22 11.14
CA VAL A 49 9.85 -20.08 12.24
C VAL A 49 9.86 -21.52 11.76
N THR A 50 10.70 -22.34 12.37
CA THR A 50 10.91 -23.74 11.95
C THR A 50 10.93 -24.70 13.13
N GLY A 51 10.54 -25.95 12.88
CA GLY A 51 10.69 -27.04 13.83
C GLY A 51 12.11 -27.63 13.88
N ASP A 52 13.03 -27.15 13.03
CA ASP A 52 14.40 -27.63 12.97
C ASP A 52 15.19 -27.25 14.22
N ASN A 53 16.31 -27.96 14.43
CA ASN A 53 17.24 -27.64 15.53
C ASN A 53 17.89 -26.25 15.33
N PRO A 54 18.38 -25.61 16.41
CA PRO A 54 18.91 -24.25 16.37
C PRO A 54 20.09 -24.05 15.42
N LEU A 55 20.94 -25.06 15.21
CA LEU A 55 22.10 -24.96 14.31
C LEU A 55 21.66 -24.89 12.85
N THR A 56 20.75 -25.78 12.47
CA THR A 56 20.16 -25.81 11.11
C THR A 56 19.38 -24.52 10.86
N ALA A 57 18.53 -24.12 11.81
CA ALA A 57 17.72 -22.92 11.69
C ALA A 57 18.60 -21.66 11.51
N LYS A 58 19.66 -21.55 12.31
CA LYS A 58 20.61 -20.43 12.19
C LYS A 58 21.28 -20.39 10.82
N TYR A 59 21.77 -21.52 10.36
CA TYR A 59 22.44 -21.62 9.06
C TYR A 59 21.52 -21.21 7.90
N ILE A 60 20.30 -21.70 7.90
CA ILE A 60 19.32 -21.37 6.87
C ILE A 60 18.93 -19.89 6.95
N ALA A 61 18.69 -19.37 8.15
CA ALA A 61 18.33 -17.96 8.38
C ALA A 61 19.43 -16.99 7.87
N GLU A 62 20.70 -17.28 8.18
CA GLU A 62 21.84 -16.49 7.72
C GLU A 62 21.96 -16.54 6.19
N LYS A 63 21.84 -17.72 5.59
CA LYS A 63 21.88 -17.89 4.14
C LYS A 63 20.70 -17.25 3.41
N ALA A 64 19.51 -17.31 4.00
CA ALA A 64 18.31 -16.69 3.43
C ALA A 64 18.30 -15.17 3.62
N GLY A 65 19.04 -14.66 4.62
CA GLY A 65 19.10 -13.23 4.92
C GLY A 65 17.84 -12.70 5.61
N VAL A 66 17.14 -13.55 6.38
CA VAL A 66 16.02 -13.12 7.23
C VAL A 66 16.51 -12.31 8.44
N ASP A 67 15.63 -11.51 9.04
CA ASP A 67 16.00 -10.62 10.16
C ASP A 67 16.11 -11.36 11.50
N ASP A 68 15.38 -12.48 11.64
CA ASP A 68 15.31 -13.24 12.88
C ASP A 68 14.86 -14.68 12.61
N TYR A 69 15.05 -15.59 13.58
CA TYR A 69 14.55 -16.95 13.45
C TYR A 69 14.13 -17.54 14.80
N ILE A 70 13.20 -18.49 14.77
CA ILE A 70 12.76 -19.28 15.91
C ILE A 70 12.90 -20.75 15.50
N ALA A 71 13.74 -21.47 16.23
CA ALA A 71 14.00 -22.90 16.05
C ALA A 71 13.14 -23.75 17.00
N GLU A 72 13.01 -25.04 16.70
CA GLU A 72 12.27 -26.04 17.52
C GLU A 72 10.84 -25.61 17.84
N ALA A 73 10.25 -24.79 16.96
CA ALA A 73 8.93 -24.22 17.15
C ALA A 73 7.83 -25.30 16.95
N LYS A 74 6.98 -25.44 17.93
CA LYS A 74 5.75 -26.22 17.85
C LYS A 74 4.65 -25.39 17.17
N PRO A 75 3.58 -26.01 16.67
CA PRO A 75 2.46 -25.28 16.06
C PRO A 75 1.86 -24.20 16.98
N GLU A 76 1.78 -24.47 18.26
CA GLU A 76 1.30 -23.53 19.28
C GLU A 76 2.22 -22.32 19.44
N ASP A 77 3.53 -22.52 19.38
CA ASP A 77 4.53 -21.45 19.50
C ASP A 77 4.41 -20.47 18.32
N LYS A 78 4.16 -21.00 17.11
CA LYS A 78 3.92 -20.17 15.91
C LYS A 78 2.70 -19.27 16.11
N MET A 79 1.58 -19.84 16.56
CA MET A 79 0.35 -19.11 16.80
C MET A 79 0.51 -18.06 17.91
N ASN A 80 1.16 -18.43 19.02
CA ASN A 80 1.38 -17.55 20.17
C ASN A 80 2.29 -16.36 19.80
N TYR A 81 3.30 -16.62 18.98
CA TYR A 81 4.16 -15.55 18.50
C TYR A 81 3.37 -14.55 17.61
N ILE A 82 2.52 -15.05 16.70
CA ILE A 82 1.66 -14.19 15.87
C ILE A 82 0.75 -13.35 16.75
N ARG A 83 0.08 -13.95 17.74
CA ARG A 83 -0.77 -13.20 18.69
C ARG A 83 -0.02 -12.11 19.41
N LYS A 84 1.16 -12.41 19.94
CA LYS A 84 2.03 -11.45 20.63
C LYS A 84 2.39 -10.26 19.75
N GLU A 85 2.70 -10.50 18.49
CA GLU A 85 3.02 -9.42 17.56
C GLU A 85 1.78 -8.59 17.19
N GLN A 86 0.62 -9.24 17.08
CA GLN A 86 -0.66 -8.56 16.85
C GLN A 86 -1.07 -7.70 18.05
N GLU A 87 -0.87 -8.19 19.28
CA GLU A 87 -1.10 -7.42 20.52
C GLU A 87 -0.19 -6.18 20.60
N ASN A 88 1.00 -6.24 20.03
CA ASN A 88 1.90 -5.11 19.86
C ASN A 88 1.49 -4.15 18.73
N GLY A 89 0.31 -4.33 18.14
CA GLY A 89 -0.23 -3.48 17.08
C GLY A 89 0.38 -3.71 15.70
N LYS A 90 1.08 -4.84 15.49
CA LYS A 90 1.69 -5.17 14.20
C LYS A 90 0.74 -6.01 13.34
N LEU A 91 0.80 -5.80 12.04
CA LEU A 91 0.15 -6.66 11.06
C LEU A 91 1.09 -7.81 10.72
N VAL A 92 0.58 -9.04 10.81
CA VAL A 92 1.35 -10.25 10.59
C VAL A 92 0.86 -10.98 9.36
N ALA A 93 1.77 -11.27 8.42
CA ALA A 93 1.55 -12.21 7.35
C ALA A 93 2.30 -13.50 7.66
N MET A 94 1.64 -14.64 7.47
CA MET A 94 2.20 -15.98 7.63
C MET A 94 2.16 -16.72 6.31
N MET A 95 3.22 -17.43 6.00
CA MET A 95 3.26 -18.36 4.87
C MET A 95 3.60 -19.77 5.38
N GLY A 96 2.88 -20.78 4.91
CA GLY A 96 3.08 -22.15 5.34
C GLY A 96 2.42 -23.16 4.40
N ASP A 97 2.81 -24.44 4.54
CA ASP A 97 2.33 -25.54 3.68
C ASP A 97 1.81 -26.75 4.46
N GLY A 98 2.16 -26.86 5.72
CA GLY A 98 1.81 -28.02 6.55
C GLY A 98 0.47 -27.91 7.26
N THR A 99 -0.10 -29.06 7.63
CA THR A 99 -1.27 -29.11 8.53
C THR A 99 -0.96 -28.44 9.88
N ASN A 100 0.28 -28.54 10.33
CA ASN A 100 0.75 -27.90 11.56
C ASN A 100 0.77 -26.36 11.48
N ASP A 101 0.72 -25.80 10.28
CA ASP A 101 0.69 -24.36 10.04
C ASP A 101 -0.73 -23.79 9.99
N ALA A 102 -1.73 -24.63 9.79
CA ALA A 102 -3.11 -24.21 9.63
C ALA A 102 -3.62 -23.28 10.77
N PRO A 103 -3.37 -23.56 12.07
CA PRO A 103 -3.78 -22.66 13.13
C PRO A 103 -3.08 -21.28 13.06
N ALA A 104 -1.80 -21.26 12.70
CA ALA A 104 -1.03 -20.04 12.56
C ALA A 104 -1.43 -19.23 11.31
N LEU A 105 -1.72 -19.91 10.19
CA LEU A 105 -2.27 -19.30 8.98
C LEU A 105 -3.61 -18.64 9.23
N ALA A 106 -4.51 -19.31 9.96
CA ALA A 106 -5.82 -18.75 10.34
C ALA A 106 -5.70 -17.58 11.32
N GLN A 107 -4.71 -17.58 12.21
CA GLN A 107 -4.48 -16.52 13.19
C GLN A 107 -3.89 -15.26 12.55
N ALA A 108 -3.06 -15.40 11.52
CA ALA A 108 -2.38 -14.28 10.87
C ALA A 108 -3.38 -13.30 10.21
N ASN A 109 -3.01 -12.02 10.10
CA ASN A 109 -3.81 -11.05 9.35
C ASN A 109 -3.87 -11.41 7.87
N VAL A 110 -2.79 -11.98 7.35
CA VAL A 110 -2.71 -12.56 6.01
C VAL A 110 -2.05 -13.93 6.11
N GLY A 111 -2.82 -14.99 5.89
CA GLY A 111 -2.34 -16.37 5.80
C GLY A 111 -2.19 -16.77 4.33
N VAL A 112 -1.00 -17.16 3.91
CA VAL A 112 -0.71 -17.59 2.53
C VAL A 112 -0.30 -19.06 2.56
N ALA A 113 -1.15 -19.92 2.04
CA ALA A 113 -0.83 -21.34 1.87
C ALA A 113 -0.14 -21.58 0.53
N MET A 114 0.81 -22.52 0.51
CA MET A 114 1.44 -22.92 -0.73
C MET A 114 0.53 -23.87 -1.52
N ASN A 115 0.59 -23.85 -2.85
CA ASN A 115 -0.19 -24.76 -3.69
C ASN A 115 0.17 -26.23 -3.44
N SER A 116 1.43 -26.53 -3.15
CA SER A 116 1.87 -27.86 -2.73
C SER A 116 1.46 -28.23 -1.31
N GLY A 117 0.92 -27.28 -0.54
CA GLY A 117 0.53 -27.47 0.85
C GLY A 117 -0.68 -28.38 1.03
N THR A 118 -0.87 -28.81 2.27
CA THR A 118 -2.00 -29.66 2.67
C THR A 118 -3.34 -28.93 2.48
N GLN A 119 -4.41 -29.70 2.35
CA GLN A 119 -5.75 -29.13 2.24
C GLN A 119 -6.11 -28.26 3.46
N ALA A 120 -5.71 -28.71 4.65
CA ALA A 120 -5.93 -27.96 5.88
C ALA A 120 -5.23 -26.58 5.86
N ALA A 121 -4.00 -26.49 5.34
CA ALA A 121 -3.29 -25.21 5.20
C ALA A 121 -4.00 -24.30 4.18
N LYS A 122 -4.45 -24.84 3.06
CA LYS A 122 -5.17 -24.08 2.02
C LYS A 122 -6.52 -23.54 2.50
N GLU A 123 -7.24 -24.30 3.31
CA GLU A 123 -8.52 -23.86 3.88
C GLU A 123 -8.34 -22.84 5.02
N ALA A 124 -7.24 -22.90 5.74
CA ALA A 124 -6.92 -21.98 6.82
C ALA A 124 -6.37 -20.63 6.31
N GLY A 125 -5.71 -20.64 5.15
CA GLY A 125 -5.13 -19.42 4.55
C GLY A 125 -6.17 -18.52 3.90
N ASN A 126 -5.88 -17.21 3.87
CA ASN A 126 -6.69 -16.26 3.13
C ASN A 126 -6.36 -16.28 1.62
N MET A 127 -5.18 -16.78 1.27
CA MET A 127 -4.62 -16.80 -0.07
C MET A 127 -3.90 -18.11 -0.32
N VAL A 128 -3.80 -18.50 -1.59
CA VAL A 128 -2.98 -19.64 -2.02
C VAL A 128 -1.98 -19.16 -3.05
N ASP A 129 -0.69 -19.40 -2.79
CA ASP A 129 0.38 -19.15 -3.77
C ASP A 129 0.48 -20.33 -4.73
N LEU A 130 0.09 -20.13 -5.98
CA LEU A 130 0.05 -21.14 -7.02
C LEU A 130 1.42 -21.54 -7.53
N ASP A 131 2.42 -20.68 -7.40
CA ASP A 131 3.79 -20.90 -7.91
C ASP A 131 4.69 -21.62 -6.89
N ASN A 132 4.23 -21.85 -5.67
CA ASN A 132 5.03 -22.38 -4.56
C ASN A 132 6.32 -21.56 -4.33
N ASP A 133 6.22 -20.25 -4.45
CA ASP A 133 7.35 -19.35 -4.28
C ASP A 133 7.13 -18.41 -3.08
N PRO A 134 7.78 -18.67 -1.93
CA PRO A 134 7.60 -17.84 -0.72
C PRO A 134 7.95 -16.37 -0.95
N THR A 135 8.67 -16.06 -2.02
CA THR A 135 9.02 -14.70 -2.36
C THR A 135 7.88 -13.92 -3.02
N LYS A 136 6.81 -14.58 -3.46
CA LYS A 136 5.58 -13.95 -3.98
C LYS A 136 4.89 -13.07 -2.93
N LEU A 137 5.11 -13.33 -1.66
CA LEU A 137 4.66 -12.47 -0.59
C LEU A 137 5.14 -11.01 -0.76
N ILE A 138 6.32 -10.82 -1.33
CA ILE A 138 6.86 -9.49 -1.64
C ILE A 138 5.97 -8.76 -2.64
N GLU A 139 5.57 -9.46 -3.70
CA GLU A 139 4.68 -8.91 -4.72
C GLU A 139 3.32 -8.54 -4.12
N ILE A 140 2.76 -9.40 -3.24
CA ILE A 140 1.51 -9.12 -2.51
C ILE A 140 1.65 -7.84 -1.68
N VAL A 141 2.75 -7.69 -0.95
CA VAL A 141 3.02 -6.48 -0.14
C VAL A 141 3.19 -5.25 -1.01
N GLU A 142 3.93 -5.36 -2.09
CA GLU A 142 4.15 -4.25 -3.03
C GLU A 142 2.82 -3.80 -3.66
N ILE A 143 2.00 -4.74 -4.13
CA ILE A 143 0.67 -4.47 -4.68
C ILE A 143 -0.23 -3.84 -3.61
N GLY A 144 -0.27 -4.40 -2.40
CA GLY A 144 -1.06 -3.86 -1.30
C GLY A 144 -0.65 -2.43 -0.95
N LYS A 145 0.65 -2.15 -0.84
CA LYS A 145 1.17 -0.81 -0.60
C LYS A 145 0.88 0.13 -1.78
N GLN A 146 1.00 -0.33 -3.01
CA GLN A 146 0.66 0.45 -4.20
C GLN A 146 -0.82 0.84 -4.22
N LEU A 147 -1.73 -0.07 -3.88
CA LEU A 147 -3.17 0.20 -3.80
C LEU A 147 -3.48 1.24 -2.72
N LEU A 148 -2.91 1.09 -1.52
CA LEU A 148 -3.08 2.06 -0.43
C LEU A 148 -2.55 3.45 -0.81
N MET A 149 -1.39 3.50 -1.46
CA MET A 149 -0.81 4.74 -1.94
C MET A 149 -1.68 5.41 -3.01
N THR A 150 -2.12 4.65 -3.99
CA THR A 150 -2.99 5.14 -5.06
C THR A 150 -4.27 5.72 -4.48
N ARG A 151 -4.91 4.99 -3.55
CA ARG A 151 -6.12 5.47 -2.87
C ARG A 151 -5.85 6.77 -2.09
N GLY A 152 -4.79 6.81 -1.29
CA GLY A 152 -4.41 8.02 -0.53
C GLY A 152 -4.10 9.21 -1.43
N THR A 153 -3.42 8.99 -2.52
CA THR A 153 -3.06 10.02 -3.52
C THR A 153 -4.30 10.61 -4.19
N LEU A 154 -5.22 9.76 -4.65
CA LEU A 154 -6.46 10.19 -5.28
C LEU A 154 -7.37 10.94 -4.30
N THR A 155 -7.46 10.46 -3.07
CA THR A 155 -8.21 11.14 -2.00
C THR A 155 -7.62 12.53 -1.72
N THR A 156 -6.30 12.63 -1.61
CA THR A 156 -5.61 13.93 -1.39
C THR A 156 -5.89 14.90 -2.54
N PHE A 157 -5.77 14.42 -3.80
CA PHE A 157 -6.06 15.23 -4.96
C PHE A 157 -7.53 15.68 -4.98
N SER A 158 -8.48 14.76 -4.75
CA SER A 158 -9.90 15.05 -4.77
C SER A 158 -10.29 16.11 -3.72
N ILE A 159 -9.85 15.93 -2.47
CA ILE A 159 -10.12 16.90 -1.40
C ILE A 159 -9.52 18.26 -1.74
N ALA A 160 -8.24 18.31 -2.18
CA ALA A 160 -7.59 19.55 -2.53
C ALA A 160 -8.29 20.26 -3.69
N ASN A 161 -8.71 19.50 -4.72
CA ASN A 161 -9.45 19.99 -5.87
C ASN A 161 -10.85 20.54 -5.48
N ASP A 162 -11.55 19.84 -4.58
CA ASP A 162 -12.89 20.29 -4.15
C ASP A 162 -12.80 21.55 -3.28
N VAL A 163 -11.85 21.61 -2.35
CA VAL A 163 -11.62 22.80 -1.53
C VAL A 163 -11.22 23.99 -2.43
N ALA A 164 -10.31 23.77 -3.36
CA ALA A 164 -9.87 24.84 -4.28
C ALA A 164 -11.01 25.40 -5.14
N LYS A 165 -11.94 24.55 -5.59
CA LYS A 165 -13.15 25.01 -6.33
C LYS A 165 -14.02 25.96 -5.53
N TYR A 166 -14.22 25.69 -4.23
CA TYR A 166 -14.98 26.62 -3.40
C TYR A 166 -14.34 28.00 -3.36
N PHE A 167 -13.01 28.08 -3.20
CA PHE A 167 -12.31 29.35 -3.22
C PHE A 167 -12.31 30.02 -4.60
N ALA A 168 -12.43 29.25 -5.68
CA ALA A 168 -12.50 29.76 -7.04
C ALA A 168 -13.90 30.29 -7.38
N ILE A 169 -14.96 29.58 -7.00
CA ILE A 169 -16.34 29.84 -7.47
C ILE A 169 -17.11 30.74 -6.52
N VAL A 170 -17.02 30.55 -5.20
CA VAL A 170 -17.80 31.30 -4.23
C VAL A 170 -17.59 32.82 -4.34
N PRO A 171 -16.35 33.35 -4.46
CA PRO A 171 -16.17 34.79 -4.65
C PRO A 171 -16.83 35.31 -5.94
N ALA A 172 -16.75 34.57 -7.03
CA ALA A 172 -17.37 34.95 -8.30
C ALA A 172 -18.90 35.00 -8.23
N LEU A 173 -19.52 34.08 -7.49
CA LEU A 173 -20.98 34.00 -7.32
C LEU A 173 -21.55 35.11 -6.44
N PHE A 174 -20.85 35.46 -5.37
CA PHE A 174 -21.40 36.32 -4.32
C PHE A 174 -20.82 37.76 -4.33
N MET A 175 -19.84 38.06 -5.16
CA MET A 175 -19.21 39.39 -5.19
C MET A 175 -20.20 40.53 -5.48
N VAL A 176 -21.29 40.27 -6.22
CA VAL A 176 -22.33 41.26 -6.51
C VAL A 176 -23.16 41.54 -5.25
N THR A 177 -23.49 40.53 -4.50
CA THR A 177 -24.29 40.62 -3.27
C THR A 177 -23.46 41.03 -2.05
N ILE A 178 -22.21 40.56 -2.01
CA ILE A 178 -21.25 40.81 -0.92
C ILE A 178 -19.97 41.36 -1.52
N PRO A 179 -19.85 42.69 -1.73
CA PRO A 179 -18.69 43.35 -2.38
C PRO A 179 -17.36 43.06 -1.65
N ALA A 180 -17.39 42.72 -0.36
CA ALA A 180 -16.21 42.34 0.40
C ALA A 180 -15.51 41.05 -0.12
N LEU A 181 -16.19 40.23 -0.91
CA LEU A 181 -15.62 39.05 -1.55
C LEU A 181 -14.90 39.35 -2.88
N ALA A 182 -15.07 40.53 -3.45
CA ALA A 182 -14.44 40.91 -4.73
C ALA A 182 -12.90 40.75 -4.76
N PRO A 183 -12.13 41.08 -3.70
CA PRO A 183 -10.69 40.85 -3.67
C PRO A 183 -10.31 39.36 -3.68
N MET A 184 -11.21 38.46 -3.31
CA MET A 184 -11.01 37.01 -3.31
C MET A 184 -11.27 36.37 -4.69
N ASN A 185 -11.86 37.10 -5.65
CA ASN A 185 -12.06 36.62 -7.02
C ASN A 185 -10.73 36.66 -7.82
N ILE A 186 -9.76 35.87 -7.39
CA ILE A 186 -8.42 35.78 -7.96
C ILE A 186 -8.44 35.38 -9.44
N MET A 187 -9.44 34.59 -9.84
CA MET A 187 -9.53 34.08 -11.21
C MET A 187 -10.15 35.07 -12.19
N HIS A 188 -10.81 36.13 -11.72
CA HIS A 188 -11.51 37.12 -12.57
C HIS A 188 -12.40 36.37 -13.61
N LEU A 189 -13.32 35.54 -13.15
CA LEU A 189 -14.27 34.83 -14.01
C LEU A 189 -15.26 35.83 -14.61
N HIS A 190 -15.74 35.56 -15.84
CA HIS A 190 -16.51 36.48 -16.64
C HIS A 190 -17.85 36.87 -15.99
N SER A 191 -18.61 35.86 -15.55
CA SER A 191 -19.88 36.05 -14.86
C SER A 191 -20.13 34.92 -13.84
N PRO A 192 -21.09 35.06 -12.92
CA PRO A 192 -21.51 33.97 -12.03
C PRO A 192 -21.96 32.73 -12.80
N GLU A 193 -22.70 32.91 -13.89
CA GLU A 193 -23.21 31.82 -14.73
C GLU A 193 -22.07 31.09 -15.43
N SER A 194 -21.11 31.82 -16.01
CA SER A 194 -19.93 31.23 -16.64
C SER A 194 -19.06 30.50 -15.64
N ALA A 195 -18.94 30.99 -14.40
CA ALA A 195 -18.20 30.35 -13.33
C ALA A 195 -18.80 28.97 -12.97
N ILE A 196 -20.14 28.90 -12.83
CA ILE A 196 -20.82 27.63 -12.56
C ILE A 196 -20.64 26.65 -13.72
N LEU A 197 -20.90 27.11 -14.95
CA LEU A 197 -20.81 26.26 -16.13
C LEU A 197 -19.40 25.73 -16.34
N SER A 198 -18.40 26.59 -16.19
CA SER A 198 -16.98 26.20 -16.33
C SER A 198 -16.55 25.20 -15.27
N ALA A 199 -17.04 25.31 -14.06
CA ALA A 199 -16.76 24.34 -13.00
C ALA A 199 -17.41 22.98 -13.23
N ILE A 200 -18.63 22.96 -13.78
CA ILE A 200 -19.33 21.71 -14.16
C ILE A 200 -18.58 21.02 -15.30
N ILE A 201 -18.21 21.77 -16.34
CA ILE A 201 -17.44 21.24 -17.47
C ILE A 201 -16.07 20.71 -17.00
N PHE A 202 -15.38 21.46 -16.13
CA PHE A 202 -14.12 21.01 -15.55
C PHE A 202 -14.28 19.67 -14.81
N ASN A 203 -15.34 19.51 -14.00
CA ASN A 203 -15.62 18.24 -13.32
C ASN A 203 -15.88 17.10 -14.30
N ALA A 204 -16.65 17.36 -15.35
CA ALA A 204 -16.94 16.38 -16.39
C ALA A 204 -15.69 15.91 -17.14
N ILE A 205 -14.64 16.73 -17.20
CA ILE A 205 -13.36 16.41 -17.83
C ILE A 205 -12.42 15.74 -16.86
N ILE A 206 -12.27 16.26 -15.63
CA ILE A 206 -11.23 15.80 -14.69
C ILE A 206 -11.54 14.40 -14.16
N ILE A 207 -12.82 14.04 -13.94
CA ILE A 207 -13.21 12.73 -13.44
C ILE A 207 -12.78 11.60 -14.40
N PRO A 208 -13.13 11.63 -15.72
CA PRO A 208 -12.63 10.63 -16.67
C PRO A 208 -11.11 10.56 -16.78
N ILE A 209 -10.39 11.67 -16.57
CA ILE A 209 -8.92 11.69 -16.59
C ILE A 209 -8.35 10.99 -15.34
N LEU A 210 -8.99 11.12 -14.19
CA LEU A 210 -8.56 10.48 -12.96
C LEU A 210 -8.81 8.97 -12.92
N ILE A 211 -9.81 8.46 -13.65
CA ILE A 211 -10.14 7.03 -13.68
C ILE A 211 -8.96 6.17 -14.18
N PRO A 212 -8.33 6.45 -15.34
CA PRO A 212 -7.15 5.69 -15.78
C PRO A 212 -5.98 5.78 -14.81
N LEU A 213 -5.79 6.92 -14.14
CA LEU A 213 -4.76 7.07 -13.11
C LEU A 213 -5.04 6.19 -11.89
N ALA A 214 -6.32 6.08 -11.51
CA ALA A 214 -6.76 5.19 -10.45
C ALA A 214 -6.52 3.71 -10.79
N LEU A 215 -6.83 3.32 -12.02
CA LEU A 215 -6.70 1.94 -12.50
C LEU A 215 -5.24 1.51 -12.68
N ARG A 216 -4.39 2.38 -13.21
CA ARG A 216 -2.95 2.09 -13.38
C ARG A 216 -2.19 2.10 -12.06
N GLY A 217 -2.71 2.81 -11.08
CA GLY A 217 -2.03 3.04 -9.80
C GLY A 217 -0.83 3.99 -9.88
N VAL A 218 -0.45 4.49 -8.74
CA VAL A 218 0.77 5.32 -8.59
C VAL A 218 1.96 4.39 -8.41
N ALA A 219 3.03 4.58 -9.17
CA ALA A 219 4.23 3.77 -9.06
C ALA A 219 4.76 3.74 -7.63
N TYR A 220 4.83 2.54 -7.06
CA TYR A 220 5.40 2.32 -5.74
C TYR A 220 6.92 2.57 -5.78
N LYS A 221 7.40 3.40 -4.86
CA LYS A 221 8.83 3.56 -4.59
C LYS A 221 9.08 3.14 -3.15
N PRO A 222 10.08 2.29 -2.87
CA PRO A 222 10.42 1.82 -1.52
C PRO A 222 11.13 2.92 -0.72
N ILE A 223 10.45 4.03 -0.49
CA ILE A 223 10.87 5.13 0.37
C ILE A 223 10.04 5.10 1.64
N GLY A 224 10.61 5.52 2.76
CA GLY A 224 9.90 5.50 4.05
C GLY A 224 8.54 6.21 3.99
N ALA A 225 7.59 5.77 4.83
CA ALA A 225 6.21 6.24 4.83
C ALA A 225 6.09 7.78 4.91
N SER A 226 6.91 8.43 5.71
CA SER A 226 6.91 9.89 5.87
C SER A 226 7.38 10.64 4.62
N ALA A 227 8.42 10.14 3.94
CA ALA A 227 8.89 10.72 2.69
C ALA A 227 7.86 10.56 1.56
N LEU A 228 7.19 9.41 1.55
CA LEU A 228 6.13 9.11 0.61
C LEU A 228 4.92 10.01 0.80
N LEU A 229 4.46 10.17 2.06
CA LEU A 229 3.36 11.07 2.41
C LEU A 229 3.67 12.51 2.00
N ARG A 230 4.86 13.01 2.34
CA ARG A 230 5.29 14.36 1.96
C ARG A 230 5.31 14.56 0.43
N ARG A 231 5.82 13.59 -0.30
CA ARG A 231 5.85 13.64 -1.77
C ARG A 231 4.44 13.65 -2.36
N ASN A 232 3.55 12.78 -1.86
CA ASN A 232 2.18 12.72 -2.33
C ASN A 232 1.42 14.01 -2.01
N LEU A 233 1.60 14.56 -0.80
CA LEU A 233 0.98 15.83 -0.43
C LEU A 233 1.46 16.98 -1.31
N LEU A 234 2.77 17.04 -1.63
CA LEU A 234 3.31 18.10 -2.50
C LEU A 234 2.83 17.94 -3.95
N ILE A 235 2.89 16.74 -4.54
CA ILE A 235 2.54 16.56 -5.94
C ILE A 235 1.02 16.60 -6.14
N TYR A 236 0.27 15.83 -5.38
CA TYR A 236 -1.17 15.65 -5.61
C TYR A 236 -2.02 16.64 -4.81
N GLY A 237 -1.57 17.07 -3.63
CA GLY A 237 -2.21 18.15 -2.88
C GLY A 237 -2.07 19.49 -3.61
N LEU A 238 -0.84 19.88 -3.94
CA LEU A 238 -0.59 21.12 -4.69
C LEU A 238 -1.18 21.04 -6.10
N GLY A 239 -1.01 19.92 -6.80
CA GLY A 239 -1.63 19.69 -8.11
C GLY A 239 -3.16 19.76 -8.05
N GLY A 240 -3.79 19.20 -7.00
CA GLY A 240 -5.23 19.27 -6.76
C GLY A 240 -5.73 20.70 -6.51
N VAL A 241 -4.90 21.55 -5.90
CA VAL A 241 -5.22 22.99 -5.74
C VAL A 241 -5.06 23.75 -7.05
N ILE A 242 -3.98 23.55 -7.78
CA ILE A 242 -3.66 24.34 -9.00
C ILE A 242 -4.56 23.94 -10.17
N ALA A 243 -4.87 22.65 -10.32
CA ALA A 243 -5.63 22.14 -11.46
C ALA A 243 -7.00 22.83 -11.67
N PRO A 244 -7.86 23.04 -10.65
CA PRO A 244 -9.13 23.73 -10.84
C PRO A 244 -8.96 25.21 -11.19
N PHE A 245 -7.96 25.90 -10.59
CA PHE A 245 -7.72 27.31 -10.93
C PHE A 245 -7.38 27.50 -12.42
N ILE A 246 -6.47 26.66 -12.93
CA ILE A 246 -6.09 26.72 -14.34
C ILE A 246 -7.22 26.19 -15.23
N GLY A 247 -7.78 25.02 -14.91
CA GLY A 247 -8.76 24.35 -15.75
C GLY A 247 -10.08 25.11 -15.86
N ILE A 248 -10.61 25.63 -14.74
CA ILE A 248 -11.85 26.42 -14.75
C ILE A 248 -11.62 27.74 -15.50
N LYS A 249 -10.47 28.41 -15.29
CA LYS A 249 -10.18 29.66 -16.00
C LYS A 249 -10.07 29.46 -17.52
N LEU A 250 -9.41 28.40 -17.98
CA LEU A 250 -9.32 28.10 -19.40
C LEU A 250 -10.70 27.80 -20.01
N ILE A 251 -11.54 27.07 -19.29
CA ILE A 251 -12.91 26.78 -19.74
C ILE A 251 -13.75 28.06 -19.72
N ASP A 252 -13.63 28.90 -18.70
CA ASP A 252 -14.34 30.21 -18.62
C ASP A 252 -14.02 31.11 -19.81
N MET A 253 -12.76 31.14 -20.21
CA MET A 253 -12.36 31.90 -21.41
C MET A 253 -13.01 31.40 -22.70
N ILE A 254 -13.24 30.10 -22.81
CA ILE A 254 -13.93 29.51 -23.96
C ILE A 254 -15.44 29.75 -23.86
N VAL A 255 -16.02 29.50 -22.71
CA VAL A 255 -17.47 29.65 -22.46
C VAL A 255 -17.91 31.09 -22.64
N SER A 256 -17.10 32.06 -22.19
CA SER A 256 -17.38 33.51 -22.34
C SER A 256 -17.41 34.00 -23.78
N LEU A 257 -16.92 33.20 -24.75
CA LEU A 257 -17.06 33.56 -26.17
C LEU A 257 -18.47 33.24 -26.73
N PHE A 258 -19.24 32.45 -26.01
CA PHE A 258 -20.59 31.98 -26.42
C PHE A 258 -21.70 32.55 -25.54
N MET A 259 -21.35 33.24 -24.46
CA MET A 259 -22.27 33.89 -23.55
C MET A 259 -22.23 35.41 -23.74
#